data_1042cc28ada07d5fed591ca87b11c606
#
_entry.id   1042cc28ada07d5fed591ca87b11c606
#
_cell.length_a   1.000
_cell.length_b   1.000
_cell.length_c   1.000
_cell.angle_alpha   90.00
_cell.angle_beta   90.00
_cell.angle_gamma   90.00
#
_symmetry.space_group_name_H-M   'P 1'
#
loop_
_entity.id
_entity.type
_entity.pdbx_description
1 polymer ?
#
loop_
_entity_poly.entity_id
_entity_poly.type
_entity_poly.pdbx_seq_one_letter_code
_entity_poly.pdbx_strand_id
1 'polypeptide(L)'
;VCYTEYEIFPEGELPADFSAAISLDEEFCYNGERAWVVGGVLPLKGYEAAYFTRGRNMVLSDTSDCVAPDWGDVYIAAEESWLVSDAGVNLDVSEGKTDYNPKDCERLYILGVNRSKKGYFMTAFDDKVSIFYFGEWLKCYFFEGGKTIVDAMDFSRAEHDSILKQCADFDAKLKEDCAKVGEGYYTLACAALRQSVGAHKLVQNSKGELLFLSKENNSNGCIGTADVSYPSIPLYLLYNPELVNAMMRGIYDFAKMPVWNYDFAPHDLGTYPWCAGQVYGTAYREDKYCCGMFSTGVSPRTNQMLYIRPAESDVYDVNCQMPVEECGNMLVMQAAAIAAGADRGLARKNFP
;
A
#
# COMPACT_ATOMS: atom_id res chain seq x y z
N VAL A 1 -4.61 8.68 -4.37
CA VAL A 1 -4.84 10.12 -4.22
C VAL A 1 -5.64 10.35 -2.95
N CYS A 2 -5.20 11.32 -2.14
CA CYS A 2 -5.88 11.74 -0.91
C CYS A 2 -6.21 13.23 -1.02
N TYR A 3 -7.33 13.65 -0.42
CA TYR A 3 -7.67 15.06 -0.28
C TYR A 3 -7.35 15.56 1.11
N THR A 4 -6.83 16.78 1.18
CA THR A 4 -6.75 17.57 2.42
C THR A 4 -7.63 18.79 2.21
N GLU A 5 -8.85 18.76 2.77
CA GLU A 5 -9.79 19.88 2.70
C GLU A 5 -9.49 20.89 3.78
N TYR A 6 -9.72 22.15 3.48
CA TYR A 6 -9.57 23.25 4.44
C TYR A 6 -10.67 24.30 4.27
N GLU A 7 -11.01 24.97 5.37
CA GLU A 7 -11.86 26.14 5.40
C GLU A 7 -11.31 27.13 6.45
N ILE A 8 -11.09 28.38 6.05
CA ILE A 8 -10.46 29.40 6.88
C ILE A 8 -11.50 30.39 7.34
N PHE A 9 -11.56 30.58 8.65
CA PHE A 9 -12.46 31.52 9.33
C PHE A 9 -11.62 32.67 9.91
N PRO A 10 -11.35 33.76 9.14
CA PRO A 10 -10.51 34.84 9.62
C PRO A 10 -11.26 35.68 10.67
N GLU A 11 -10.54 36.19 11.68
CA GLU A 11 -11.06 37.15 12.63
C GLU A 11 -11.22 38.59 12.04
N GLY A 12 -10.74 38.80 10.82
CA GLY A 12 -10.79 40.08 10.08
C GLY A 12 -10.76 39.86 8.58
N GLU A 13 -10.47 40.93 7.83
CA GLU A 13 -10.28 40.83 6.38
C GLU A 13 -8.95 40.13 6.08
N LEU A 14 -8.97 39.17 5.15
CA LEU A 14 -7.76 38.54 4.66
C LEU A 14 -6.99 39.50 3.74
N PRO A 15 -5.65 39.50 3.79
CA PRO A 15 -4.81 40.22 2.84
C PRO A 15 -5.15 39.84 1.38
N ALA A 16 -4.94 40.76 0.46
CA ALA A 16 -5.21 40.54 -0.97
C ALA A 16 -4.29 39.44 -1.57
N ASP A 17 -3.13 39.23 -0.97
CA ASP A 17 -2.12 38.22 -1.33
C ASP A 17 -2.22 36.94 -0.50
N PHE A 18 -3.31 36.75 0.23
CA PHE A 18 -3.55 35.57 1.02
C PHE A 18 -3.42 34.29 0.18
N SER A 19 -2.78 33.28 0.76
CA SER A 19 -2.74 31.92 0.23
C SER A 19 -2.74 30.88 1.36
N ALA A 20 -3.39 29.74 1.10
CA ALA A 20 -3.27 28.55 1.90
C ALA A 20 -2.25 27.61 1.22
N ALA A 21 -1.39 26.99 1.99
CA ALA A 21 -0.39 26.08 1.45
C ALA A 21 -0.21 24.84 2.32
N ILE A 22 0.17 23.72 1.67
CA ILE A 22 0.72 22.53 2.33
C ILE A 22 2.08 22.23 1.71
N SER A 23 2.94 21.56 2.48
CA SER A 23 4.25 21.14 2.01
C SER A 23 4.57 19.71 2.42
N LEU A 24 5.39 19.06 1.62
CA LEU A 24 6.08 17.82 1.95
C LEU A 24 7.57 18.02 1.70
N ASP A 25 8.39 17.46 2.57
CA ASP A 25 9.82 17.42 2.36
C ASP A 25 10.27 16.16 1.61
N GLU A 26 11.53 16.13 1.22
CA GLU A 26 12.10 15.03 0.45
C GLU A 26 12.16 13.69 1.21
N GLU A 27 11.98 13.69 2.54
CA GLU A 27 12.02 12.47 3.37
C GLU A 27 10.90 11.48 3.03
N PHE A 28 9.84 11.95 2.38
CA PHE A 28 8.80 11.06 1.83
C PHE A 28 9.31 10.08 0.77
N CYS A 29 10.49 10.30 0.20
CA CYS A 29 11.04 9.49 -0.89
C CYS A 29 12.04 8.44 -0.42
N TYR A 30 12.39 8.39 0.87
CA TYR A 30 13.36 7.43 1.39
C TYR A 30 13.06 7.04 2.83
N ASN A 31 13.63 5.92 3.23
CA ASN A 31 13.52 5.41 4.58
C ASN A 31 14.93 5.30 5.20
N GLY A 32 15.15 6.03 6.29
CA GLY A 32 16.44 6.04 6.99
C GLY A 32 17.46 6.97 6.35
N GLU A 33 18.47 6.44 5.67
CA GLU A 33 19.54 7.26 5.10
C GLU A 33 19.03 8.13 3.94
N ARG A 34 19.44 9.41 3.95
CA ARG A 34 19.09 10.35 2.91
C ARG A 34 19.45 9.84 1.52
N ALA A 35 18.49 9.79 0.64
CA ALA A 35 18.66 9.40 -0.75
C ALA A 35 18.75 10.62 -1.68
N TRP A 36 19.30 10.42 -2.86
CA TRP A 36 19.20 11.43 -3.92
C TRP A 36 17.76 11.51 -4.41
N VAL A 37 17.17 12.69 -4.26
CA VAL A 37 15.81 13.00 -4.71
C VAL A 37 15.89 14.02 -5.85
N VAL A 38 15.02 13.85 -6.83
CA VAL A 38 14.80 14.80 -7.94
C VAL A 38 13.36 15.24 -7.89
N GLY A 39 13.10 16.51 -8.11
CA GLY A 39 11.75 17.04 -8.11
C GLY A 39 11.48 17.95 -9.31
N GLY A 40 10.23 18.27 -9.50
CA GLY A 40 9.77 19.16 -10.55
C GLY A 40 8.31 19.56 -10.36
N VAL A 41 7.82 20.37 -11.30
CA VAL A 41 6.41 20.78 -11.37
C VAL A 41 5.85 20.36 -12.72
N LEU A 42 4.69 19.71 -12.69
CA LEU A 42 3.91 19.29 -13.85
C LEU A 42 2.76 20.28 -14.04
N PRO A 43 2.71 21.04 -15.14
CA PRO A 43 1.53 21.79 -15.50
C PRO A 43 0.46 20.81 -16.02
N LEU A 44 -0.71 20.83 -15.39
CA LEU A 44 -1.85 19.99 -15.72
C LEU A 44 -3.04 20.84 -16.16
N LYS A 45 -4.15 20.23 -16.55
CA LYS A 45 -5.30 20.96 -17.07
C LYS A 45 -6.03 21.73 -15.96
N GLY A 46 -5.62 23.02 -15.75
CA GLY A 46 -6.26 23.93 -14.79
C GLY A 46 -5.82 23.70 -13.34
N TYR A 47 -4.68 23.09 -13.13
CA TYR A 47 -3.96 22.95 -11.86
C TYR A 47 -2.50 22.56 -12.11
N GLU A 48 -1.70 22.49 -11.07
CA GLU A 48 -0.32 22.05 -11.12
C GLU A 48 -0.07 20.95 -10.12
N ALA A 49 0.95 20.13 -10.35
CA ALA A 49 1.42 19.13 -9.40
C ALA A 49 2.94 19.22 -9.25
N ALA A 50 3.42 19.58 -8.07
CA ALA A 50 4.82 19.40 -7.72
C ALA A 50 5.07 17.96 -7.27
N TYR A 51 6.24 17.42 -7.58
CA TYR A 51 6.57 16.03 -7.29
C TYR A 51 8.01 15.83 -6.86
N PHE A 52 8.21 14.76 -6.11
CA PHE A 52 9.51 14.14 -5.89
C PHE A 52 9.55 12.74 -6.47
N THR A 53 10.72 12.38 -7.01
CA THR A 53 11.07 11.01 -7.33
C THR A 53 12.44 10.69 -6.75
N ARG A 54 12.65 9.47 -6.30
CA ARG A 54 13.96 9.02 -5.87
C ARG A 54 14.89 8.94 -7.09
N GLY A 55 16.10 9.54 -6.99
CA GLY A 55 17.04 9.62 -8.10
C GLY A 55 17.62 8.28 -8.56
N ARG A 56 17.51 7.24 -7.74
CA ARG A 56 17.70 5.85 -8.17
C ARG A 56 16.34 5.19 -8.29
N ASN A 57 15.87 5.02 -9.49
CA ASN A 57 14.61 4.38 -9.82
C ASN A 57 14.67 2.85 -9.63
N MET A 58 14.98 2.40 -8.44
CA MET A 58 14.92 0.99 -8.09
C MET A 58 13.54 0.71 -7.51
N VAL A 59 12.61 0.33 -8.37
CA VAL A 59 11.30 -0.15 -7.90
C VAL A 59 11.49 -1.41 -7.07
N LEU A 60 10.69 -1.55 -6.02
CA LEU A 60 10.74 -2.68 -5.09
C LEU A 60 12.14 -2.88 -4.50
N SER A 61 12.85 -1.78 -4.22
CA SER A 61 14.25 -1.84 -3.78
C SER A 61 14.40 -2.27 -2.33
N ASP A 62 13.42 -1.97 -1.51
CA ASP A 62 13.42 -2.41 -0.12
C ASP A 62 12.69 -3.74 0.03
N THR A 63 13.30 -4.60 0.80
CA THR A 63 12.89 -6.00 0.96
C THR A 63 12.95 -6.43 2.41
N SER A 64 13.00 -5.49 3.36
CA SER A 64 13.08 -5.83 4.77
C SER A 64 11.71 -5.84 5.43
N ASP A 65 11.62 -6.59 6.50
CA ASP A 65 10.46 -6.61 7.37
C ASP A 65 10.17 -5.25 7.97
N CYS A 66 8.90 -4.92 8.08
CA CYS A 66 8.42 -3.72 8.78
C CYS A 66 8.90 -2.39 8.21
N VAL A 67 9.36 -2.35 6.95
CA VAL A 67 9.88 -1.13 6.33
C VAL A 67 8.85 -0.51 5.40
N ALA A 68 8.80 0.82 5.41
CA ALA A 68 8.01 1.57 4.44
C ALA A 68 8.64 1.49 3.04
N PRO A 69 7.84 1.51 1.97
CA PRO A 69 8.38 1.60 0.61
C PRO A 69 9.31 2.80 0.46
N ASP A 70 10.49 2.57 -0.09
CA ASP A 70 11.50 3.59 -0.39
C ASP A 70 11.62 3.87 -1.90
N TRP A 71 10.60 3.52 -2.66
CA TRP A 71 10.50 3.73 -4.10
C TRP A 71 9.18 4.42 -4.45
N GLY A 72 9.10 4.98 -5.65
CA GLY A 72 7.92 5.66 -6.16
C GLY A 72 8.06 7.16 -6.18
N ASP A 73 6.98 7.83 -6.58
CA ASP A 73 6.89 9.26 -6.70
C ASP A 73 5.76 9.80 -5.81
N VAL A 74 6.03 10.89 -5.10
CA VAL A 74 5.03 11.61 -4.31
C VAL A 74 4.68 12.92 -4.99
N TYR A 75 3.41 13.31 -4.93
CA TYR A 75 2.89 14.52 -5.57
C TYR A 75 2.07 15.34 -4.59
N ILE A 76 2.15 16.66 -4.73
CA ILE A 76 1.15 17.61 -4.21
C ILE A 76 0.57 18.35 -5.41
N ALA A 77 -0.76 18.34 -5.53
CA ALA A 77 -1.47 19.06 -6.57
C ALA A 77 -2.43 20.12 -5.97
N ALA A 78 -2.40 21.32 -6.56
CA ALA A 78 -3.14 22.50 -6.11
C ALA A 78 -3.41 23.44 -7.30
N GLU A 79 -3.96 24.63 -7.03
CA GLU A 79 -4.09 25.71 -8.04
C GLU A 79 -2.73 26.07 -8.63
N GLU A 80 -1.72 26.23 -7.76
CA GLU A 80 -0.31 26.40 -8.07
C GLU A 80 0.51 25.39 -7.29
N SER A 81 1.65 24.95 -7.81
CA SER A 81 2.56 24.06 -7.09
C SER A 81 4.00 24.45 -7.32
N TRP A 82 4.82 24.31 -6.30
CA TRP A 82 6.21 24.76 -6.32
C TRP A 82 7.16 23.67 -5.83
N LEU A 83 8.34 23.64 -6.43
CA LEU A 83 9.51 22.97 -5.90
C LEU A 83 10.46 24.04 -5.36
N VAL A 84 10.79 23.94 -4.09
CA VAL A 84 11.68 24.89 -3.41
C VAL A 84 12.79 24.16 -2.67
N SER A 85 13.91 24.85 -2.50
CA SER A 85 15.02 24.41 -1.66
C SER A 85 15.14 25.36 -0.48
N ASP A 86 15.34 24.86 0.72
CA ASP A 86 15.57 25.71 1.88
C ASP A 86 16.96 26.35 1.89
N ALA A 87 17.91 25.84 1.09
CA ALA A 87 19.25 26.40 0.96
C ALA A 87 19.83 26.96 2.29
N GLY A 88 19.50 26.33 3.41
CA GLY A 88 19.84 26.81 4.74
C GLY A 88 18.86 27.83 5.35
N VAL A 89 17.66 27.97 4.80
CA VAL A 89 16.59 28.81 5.37
C VAL A 89 15.74 27.98 6.33
N ASN A 90 15.76 28.36 7.58
CA ASN A 90 14.85 27.79 8.59
C ASN A 90 13.51 28.51 8.48
N LEU A 91 12.50 27.81 7.94
CA LEU A 91 11.13 28.31 7.88
C LEU A 91 10.44 28.06 9.22
N ASP A 92 10.54 29.00 10.15
CA ASP A 92 9.68 28.99 11.33
C ASP A 92 8.34 29.64 11.00
N VAL A 93 7.40 28.79 10.60
CA VAL A 93 6.05 29.21 10.22
C VAL A 93 5.26 29.75 11.42
N SER A 94 5.65 29.39 12.65
CA SER A 94 4.92 29.80 13.88
C SER A 94 5.17 31.25 14.26
N GLU A 95 6.33 31.83 13.92
CA GLU A 95 6.70 33.19 14.27
C GLU A 95 6.92 34.12 13.05
N GLY A 96 6.75 33.62 11.84
CA GLY A 96 7.05 34.40 10.61
C GLY A 96 8.52 34.81 10.47
N LYS A 97 9.42 34.10 11.17
CA LYS A 97 10.85 34.36 11.12
C LYS A 97 11.55 33.34 10.23
N THR A 98 12.45 33.83 9.42
CA THR A 98 13.37 33.02 8.63
C THR A 98 14.78 33.22 9.18
N ASP A 99 15.38 32.19 9.75
CA ASP A 99 16.78 32.18 10.11
C ASP A 99 17.59 31.47 9.01
N TYR A 100 18.58 32.16 8.46
CA TYR A 100 19.48 31.58 7.47
C TYR A 100 20.68 30.93 8.14
N ASN A 101 20.83 29.60 8.01
CA ASN A 101 22.02 28.89 8.43
C ASN A 101 22.68 28.15 7.25
N PRO A 102 23.78 28.68 6.69
CA PRO A 102 24.42 28.10 5.52
C PRO A 102 25.12 26.75 5.76
N LYS A 103 25.10 26.24 6.99
CA LYS A 103 25.70 24.95 7.35
C LYS A 103 24.71 23.80 7.26
N ASP A 104 23.41 24.07 7.18
CA ASP A 104 22.41 23.05 7.01
C ASP A 104 22.38 22.61 5.54
N CYS A 105 22.32 21.30 5.31
CA CYS A 105 22.20 20.75 3.97
C CYS A 105 20.91 21.24 3.31
N GLU A 106 20.99 21.67 2.07
CA GLU A 106 19.81 22.00 1.28
C GLU A 106 18.81 20.84 1.30
N ARG A 107 17.59 21.13 1.74
CA ARG A 107 16.45 20.21 1.64
C ARG A 107 15.53 20.70 0.54
N LEU A 108 14.90 19.74 -0.12
CA LEU A 108 13.88 20.03 -1.12
C LEU A 108 12.49 19.87 -0.51
N TYR A 109 11.61 20.79 -0.88
CA TYR A 109 10.21 20.78 -0.52
C TYR A 109 9.36 20.91 -1.77
N ILE A 110 8.24 20.19 -1.80
CA ILE A 110 7.15 20.44 -2.73
C ILE A 110 6.01 21.11 -1.99
N LEU A 111 5.42 22.13 -2.61
CA LEU A 111 4.32 22.89 -2.05
C LEU A 111 3.13 22.87 -2.99
N GLY A 112 1.95 22.76 -2.43
CA GLY A 112 0.70 23.10 -3.10
C GLY A 112 0.16 24.40 -2.51
N VAL A 113 -0.29 25.32 -3.36
CA VAL A 113 -0.76 26.65 -2.99
C VAL A 113 -2.13 26.93 -3.60
N ASN A 114 -3.08 27.33 -2.77
CA ASN A 114 -4.42 27.76 -3.18
C ASN A 114 -4.68 29.19 -2.69
N ARG A 115 -5.45 29.96 -3.46
CA ARG A 115 -5.75 31.35 -3.14
C ARG A 115 -7.15 31.58 -2.60
N SER A 116 -7.90 30.52 -2.41
CA SER A 116 -9.27 30.56 -1.89
C SER A 116 -9.33 30.31 -0.38
N LYS A 117 -10.35 30.85 0.30
CA LYS A 117 -10.59 30.61 1.74
C LYS A 117 -11.04 29.19 2.06
N LYS A 118 -11.55 28.50 1.06
CA LYS A 118 -12.01 27.12 1.17
C LYS A 118 -11.58 26.38 -0.08
N GLY A 119 -11.08 25.18 0.11
CA GLY A 119 -10.60 24.35 -0.98
C GLY A 119 -10.02 23.04 -0.49
N TYR A 120 -9.27 22.41 -1.35
CA TYR A 120 -8.55 21.17 -1.02
C TYR A 120 -7.20 21.13 -1.73
N PHE A 121 -6.32 20.35 -1.15
CA PHE A 121 -5.09 19.90 -1.77
C PHE A 121 -5.22 18.40 -2.07
N MET A 122 -4.60 17.96 -3.16
CA MET A 122 -4.44 16.53 -3.43
C MET A 122 -3.01 16.13 -3.15
N THR A 123 -2.83 15.05 -2.38
CA THR A 123 -1.57 14.33 -2.30
C THR A 123 -1.72 13.00 -2.99
N ALA A 124 -0.72 12.60 -3.79
CA ALA A 124 -0.75 11.35 -4.53
C ALA A 124 0.58 10.61 -4.41
N PHE A 125 0.52 9.30 -4.49
CA PHE A 125 1.71 8.44 -4.49
C PHE A 125 1.58 7.41 -5.60
N ASP A 126 2.62 7.30 -6.43
CA ASP A 126 2.75 6.29 -7.47
C ASP A 126 3.93 5.38 -7.11
N ASP A 127 3.65 4.16 -6.71
CA ASP A 127 4.67 3.15 -6.42
C ASP A 127 5.26 2.51 -7.69
N LYS A 128 4.84 2.94 -8.87
CA LYS A 128 5.27 2.50 -10.21
C LYS A 128 5.09 1.00 -10.47
N VAL A 129 5.53 0.18 -9.55
CA VAL A 129 5.26 -1.25 -9.46
C VAL A 129 4.89 -1.55 -8.02
N SER A 130 3.70 -2.07 -7.82
CA SER A 130 3.17 -2.33 -6.49
C SER A 130 3.64 -3.66 -5.92
N ILE A 131 3.67 -4.69 -6.76
CA ILE A 131 3.93 -6.09 -6.36
C ILE A 131 4.70 -6.80 -7.46
N PHE A 132 5.73 -7.56 -7.06
CA PHE A 132 6.26 -8.64 -7.88
C PHE A 132 5.49 -9.92 -7.54
N TYR A 133 4.83 -10.53 -8.53
CA TYR A 133 4.01 -11.72 -8.34
C TYR A 133 4.47 -12.84 -9.27
N PHE A 134 5.29 -13.75 -8.74
CA PHE A 134 5.76 -14.96 -9.43
C PHE A 134 6.21 -14.75 -10.89
N GLY A 135 7.03 -13.72 -11.11
CA GLY A 135 7.55 -13.36 -12.44
C GLY A 135 6.83 -12.18 -13.10
N GLU A 136 5.72 -11.74 -12.58
CA GLU A 136 4.98 -10.59 -13.10
C GLU A 136 5.23 -9.32 -12.27
N TRP A 137 5.41 -8.18 -12.94
CA TRP A 137 5.54 -6.86 -12.33
C TRP A 137 4.20 -6.15 -12.37
N LEU A 138 3.46 -6.18 -11.27
CA LEU A 138 2.10 -5.71 -11.20
C LEU A 138 2.01 -4.28 -10.67
N LYS A 139 1.25 -3.44 -11.36
CA LYS A 139 0.89 -2.10 -10.92
C LYS A 139 -0.37 -2.15 -10.04
N CYS A 140 -0.62 -1.05 -9.31
CA CYS A 140 -1.88 -0.87 -8.62
C CYS A 140 -3.06 -1.01 -9.60
N TYR A 141 -4.14 -1.63 -9.15
CA TYR A 141 -5.34 -1.91 -9.97
C TYR A 141 -5.86 -0.69 -10.73
N PHE A 142 -5.77 0.53 -10.16
CA PHE A 142 -6.19 1.74 -10.84
C PHE A 142 -5.46 1.96 -12.18
N PHE A 143 -4.22 1.51 -12.30
CA PHE A 143 -3.38 1.72 -13.48
C PHE A 143 -3.61 0.69 -14.60
N GLU A 144 -4.59 -0.20 -14.43
CA GLU A 144 -5.01 -1.10 -15.50
C GLU A 144 -5.47 -0.33 -16.74
N GLY A 145 -5.22 -0.91 -17.91
CA GLY A 145 -5.52 -0.25 -19.19
C GLY A 145 -4.58 0.89 -19.56
N GLY A 146 -3.42 1.00 -18.92
CA GLY A 146 -2.39 2.00 -19.23
C GLY A 146 -2.62 3.37 -18.60
N LYS A 147 -3.51 3.47 -17.62
CA LYS A 147 -3.70 4.69 -16.82
C LYS A 147 -2.44 5.04 -16.04
N THR A 148 -2.31 6.33 -15.70
CA THR A 148 -1.18 6.91 -14.99
C THR A 148 -1.63 7.60 -13.70
N ILE A 149 -0.69 8.05 -12.90
CA ILE A 149 -0.98 8.87 -11.71
C ILE A 149 -1.64 10.21 -12.10
N VAL A 150 -1.33 10.75 -13.29
CA VAL A 150 -2.00 11.96 -13.80
C VAL A 150 -3.47 11.68 -14.05
N ASP A 151 -3.81 10.54 -14.68
CA ASP A 151 -5.21 10.14 -14.87
C ASP A 151 -5.93 9.96 -13.52
N ALA A 152 -5.22 9.47 -12.49
CA ALA A 152 -5.77 9.35 -11.15
C ALA A 152 -6.05 10.71 -10.51
N MET A 153 -5.14 11.68 -10.66
CA MET A 153 -5.33 13.04 -10.16
C MET A 153 -6.44 13.77 -10.91
N ASP A 154 -6.48 13.67 -12.24
CA ASP A 154 -7.52 14.26 -13.06
C ASP A 154 -8.91 13.69 -12.73
N PHE A 155 -9.01 12.37 -12.57
CA PHE A 155 -10.25 11.71 -12.12
C PHE A 155 -10.65 12.18 -10.73
N SER A 156 -9.72 12.19 -9.78
CA SER A 156 -9.99 12.63 -8.41
C SER A 156 -10.46 14.09 -8.38
N ARG A 157 -9.86 14.96 -9.20
CA ARG A 157 -10.28 16.35 -9.30
C ARG A 157 -11.69 16.50 -9.89
N ALA A 158 -11.97 15.77 -10.98
CA ALA A 158 -13.25 15.84 -11.66
C ALA A 158 -14.42 15.30 -10.81
N GLU A 159 -14.15 14.25 -10.04
CA GLU A 159 -15.15 13.54 -9.24
C GLU A 159 -15.11 13.93 -7.74
N HIS A 160 -14.39 14.98 -7.36
CA HIS A 160 -14.18 15.36 -5.96
C HIS A 160 -15.47 15.37 -5.15
N ASP A 161 -16.45 16.15 -5.53
CA ASP A 161 -17.71 16.29 -4.78
C ASP A 161 -18.52 14.99 -4.77
N SER A 162 -18.46 14.22 -5.86
CA SER A 162 -19.11 12.91 -5.97
C SER A 162 -18.46 11.90 -5.01
N ILE A 163 -17.14 11.88 -4.95
CA ILE A 163 -16.37 11.00 -4.04
C ILE A 163 -16.66 11.37 -2.58
N LEU A 164 -16.61 12.67 -2.24
CA LEU A 164 -16.90 13.12 -0.87
C LEU A 164 -18.32 12.78 -0.44
N LYS A 165 -19.29 12.94 -1.35
CA LYS A 165 -20.67 12.55 -1.07
C LYS A 165 -20.77 11.05 -0.79
N GLN A 166 -20.13 10.20 -1.60
CA GLN A 166 -20.14 8.76 -1.39
C GLN A 166 -19.47 8.37 -0.05
N CYS A 167 -18.37 9.03 0.32
CA CYS A 167 -17.73 8.84 1.62
C CYS A 167 -18.68 9.24 2.77
N ALA A 168 -19.32 10.39 2.67
CA ALA A 168 -20.26 10.86 3.70
C ALA A 168 -21.49 9.94 3.84
N ASP A 169 -22.05 9.47 2.72
CA ASP A 169 -23.17 8.52 2.72
C ASP A 169 -22.75 7.18 3.37
N PHE A 170 -21.52 6.69 3.07
CA PHE A 170 -20.96 5.49 3.69
C PHE A 170 -20.76 5.68 5.21
N ASP A 171 -20.14 6.78 5.62
CA ASP A 171 -19.90 7.08 7.03
C ASP A 171 -21.19 7.21 7.82
N ALA A 172 -22.22 7.85 7.25
CA ALA A 172 -23.54 7.96 7.87
C ALA A 172 -24.18 6.58 8.10
N LYS A 173 -24.12 5.70 7.09
CA LYS A 173 -24.61 4.34 7.18
C LYS A 173 -23.85 3.50 8.21
N LEU A 174 -22.53 3.58 8.20
CA LEU A 174 -21.68 2.88 9.16
C LEU A 174 -21.99 3.35 10.60
N LYS A 175 -22.17 4.67 10.80
CA LYS A 175 -22.51 5.23 12.10
C LYS A 175 -23.87 4.72 12.59
N GLU A 176 -24.88 4.68 11.72
CA GLU A 176 -26.21 4.13 12.04
C GLU A 176 -26.13 2.67 12.48
N ASP A 177 -25.38 1.86 11.73
CA ASP A 177 -25.23 0.43 12.03
C ASP A 177 -24.46 0.20 13.34
N CYS A 178 -23.39 0.95 13.56
CA CYS A 178 -22.59 0.87 14.77
C CYS A 178 -23.33 1.32 16.05
N ALA A 179 -24.26 2.28 15.93
CA ALA A 179 -25.07 2.76 17.05
C ALA A 179 -25.90 1.65 17.70
N LYS A 180 -26.23 0.59 16.97
CA LYS A 180 -26.94 -0.60 17.48
C LYS A 180 -26.11 -1.43 18.46
N VAL A 181 -24.78 -1.28 18.41
CA VAL A 181 -23.81 -2.03 19.23
C VAL A 181 -23.38 -1.21 20.46
N GLY A 182 -23.11 0.08 20.28
CA GLY A 182 -22.68 0.99 21.35
C GLY A 182 -22.00 2.24 20.85
N GLU A 183 -21.89 3.25 21.73
CA GLU A 183 -21.42 4.59 21.39
C GLU A 183 -19.97 4.62 20.84
N GLY A 184 -19.06 3.85 21.42
CA GLY A 184 -17.65 3.80 20.98
C GLY A 184 -17.40 2.91 19.78
N TYR A 185 -18.37 2.12 19.35
CA TYR A 185 -18.14 1.10 18.32
C TYR A 185 -17.89 1.70 16.93
N TYR A 186 -18.49 2.83 16.63
CA TYR A 186 -18.25 3.55 15.37
C TYR A 186 -16.77 3.93 15.20
N THR A 187 -16.15 4.50 16.22
CA THR A 187 -14.72 4.87 16.18
C THR A 187 -13.84 3.65 15.95
N LEU A 188 -14.13 2.54 16.65
CA LEU A 188 -13.41 1.27 16.45
C LEU A 188 -13.58 0.72 15.03
N ALA A 189 -14.80 0.75 14.50
CA ALA A 189 -15.10 0.27 13.15
C ALA A 189 -14.39 1.11 12.07
N CYS A 190 -14.36 2.45 12.21
CA CYS A 190 -13.63 3.33 11.32
C CYS A 190 -12.12 3.03 11.33
N ALA A 191 -11.54 2.85 12.51
CA ALA A 191 -10.12 2.52 12.64
C ALA A 191 -9.79 1.15 12.01
N ALA A 192 -10.61 0.13 12.28
CA ALA A 192 -10.45 -1.22 11.75
C ALA A 192 -10.58 -1.24 10.23
N LEU A 193 -11.59 -0.55 9.67
CA LEU A 193 -11.78 -0.41 8.22
C LEU A 193 -10.54 0.20 7.56
N ARG A 194 -10.08 1.34 8.10
CA ARG A 194 -8.92 2.05 7.56
C ARG A 194 -7.66 1.18 7.60
N GLN A 195 -7.40 0.52 8.72
CA GLN A 195 -6.24 -0.34 8.88
C GLN A 195 -6.29 -1.55 7.95
N SER A 196 -7.44 -2.22 7.88
CA SER A 196 -7.60 -3.39 7.03
C SER A 196 -7.40 -3.05 5.55
N VAL A 197 -8.09 -2.01 5.05
CA VAL A 197 -7.93 -1.59 3.65
C VAL A 197 -6.50 -1.10 3.38
N GLY A 198 -5.92 -0.31 4.29
CA GLY A 198 -4.56 0.21 4.15
C GLY A 198 -3.47 -0.86 4.19
N ALA A 199 -3.75 -2.02 4.82
CA ALA A 199 -2.83 -3.15 4.88
C ALA A 199 -2.87 -4.05 3.65
N HIS A 200 -3.73 -3.78 2.68
CA HIS A 200 -3.88 -4.60 1.48
C HIS A 200 -3.48 -3.85 0.22
N LYS A 201 -2.95 -4.59 -0.75
CA LYS A 201 -2.67 -4.10 -2.10
C LYS A 201 -3.58 -4.81 -3.10
N LEU A 202 -4.35 -4.03 -3.86
CA LEU A 202 -5.17 -4.55 -4.96
C LEU A 202 -4.42 -4.40 -6.27
N VAL A 203 -4.18 -5.53 -6.94
CA VAL A 203 -3.53 -5.61 -8.24
C VAL A 203 -4.25 -6.63 -9.12
N GLN A 204 -3.95 -6.64 -10.41
CA GLN A 204 -4.47 -7.60 -11.37
C GLN A 204 -3.32 -8.30 -12.09
N ASN A 205 -3.37 -9.62 -12.22
CA ASN A 205 -2.37 -10.39 -12.94
C ASN A 205 -2.62 -10.37 -14.47
N SER A 206 -1.68 -10.91 -15.25
CA SER A 206 -1.78 -10.97 -16.71
C SER A 206 -2.97 -11.77 -17.25
N LYS A 207 -3.62 -12.58 -16.41
CA LYS A 207 -4.85 -13.32 -16.73
C LYS A 207 -6.13 -12.53 -16.47
N GLY A 208 -6.02 -11.30 -15.98
CA GLY A 208 -7.16 -10.48 -15.57
C GLY A 208 -7.76 -10.86 -14.22
N GLU A 209 -7.08 -11.70 -13.43
CA GLU A 209 -7.54 -12.13 -12.12
C GLU A 209 -7.11 -11.13 -11.04
N LEU A 210 -8.04 -10.73 -10.18
CA LEU A 210 -7.74 -9.86 -9.04
C LEU A 210 -6.92 -10.57 -7.98
N LEU A 211 -5.97 -9.87 -7.42
CA LEU A 211 -5.18 -10.23 -6.25
C LEU A 211 -5.34 -9.13 -5.20
N PHE A 212 -5.71 -9.49 -3.98
CA PHE A 212 -5.86 -8.57 -2.87
C PHE A 212 -4.99 -9.04 -1.71
N LEU A 213 -3.75 -8.53 -1.69
CA LEU A 213 -2.66 -9.09 -0.92
C LEU A 213 -2.44 -8.28 0.36
N SER A 214 -2.58 -8.94 1.50
CA SER A 214 -2.26 -8.37 2.81
C SER A 214 -0.75 -8.23 2.99
N LYS A 215 -0.30 -7.15 3.65
CA LYS A 215 1.04 -7.04 4.22
C LYS A 215 0.93 -7.16 5.73
N GLU A 216 1.67 -8.04 6.34
CA GLU A 216 1.87 -8.00 7.79
C GLU A 216 2.60 -6.72 8.18
N ASN A 217 2.18 -6.09 9.28
CA ASN A 217 2.59 -4.73 9.56
C ASN A 217 3.60 -4.60 10.68
N ASN A 218 3.63 -5.51 11.62
CA ASN A 218 4.41 -5.31 12.85
C ASN A 218 5.22 -6.53 13.29
N SER A 219 4.76 -7.74 13.02
CA SER A 219 5.47 -8.97 13.38
C SER A 219 6.58 -9.32 12.39
N ASN A 220 6.27 -9.15 11.12
CA ASN A 220 7.16 -9.40 9.99
C ASN A 220 6.61 -8.70 8.73
N GLY A 221 7.25 -8.90 7.58
CA GLY A 221 6.84 -8.31 6.31
C GLY A 221 6.16 -9.27 5.35
N CYS A 222 5.64 -10.41 5.78
CA CYS A 222 5.00 -11.39 4.91
C CYS A 222 3.86 -10.79 4.11
N ILE A 223 3.70 -11.26 2.86
CA ILE A 223 2.65 -10.82 1.95
C ILE A 223 1.69 -11.96 1.62
N GLY A 224 0.39 -11.63 1.58
CA GLY A 224 -0.66 -12.60 1.26
C GLY A 224 -0.79 -13.70 2.30
N THR A 225 -0.46 -13.40 3.56
CA THR A 225 -0.47 -14.33 4.69
C THR A 225 -1.90 -14.81 4.97
N ALA A 226 -2.09 -16.11 5.02
CA ALA A 226 -3.43 -16.69 5.12
C ALA A 226 -4.08 -16.42 6.48
N ASP A 227 -3.35 -16.54 7.58
CA ASP A 227 -3.83 -16.30 8.95
C ASP A 227 -4.08 -14.80 9.24
N VAL A 228 -3.43 -13.89 8.53
CA VAL A 228 -3.70 -12.43 8.57
C VAL A 228 -4.92 -12.08 7.71
N SER A 229 -5.07 -12.72 6.57
CA SER A 229 -6.23 -12.52 5.68
C SER A 229 -7.51 -13.05 6.32
N TYR A 230 -7.48 -14.22 6.95
CA TYR A 230 -8.64 -14.86 7.56
C TYR A 230 -9.42 -13.97 8.54
N PRO A 231 -8.82 -13.32 9.55
CA PRO A 231 -9.57 -12.47 10.47
C PRO A 231 -10.11 -11.19 9.84
N SER A 232 -9.60 -10.77 8.68
CA SER A 232 -10.06 -9.57 7.99
C SER A 232 -11.28 -9.79 7.09
N ILE A 233 -11.62 -11.05 6.74
CA ILE A 233 -12.69 -11.35 5.78
C ILE A 233 -14.07 -10.84 6.16
N PRO A 234 -14.50 -10.73 7.43
CA PRO A 234 -15.85 -10.25 7.75
C PRO A 234 -16.17 -8.89 7.11
N LEU A 235 -15.20 -7.99 7.04
CA LEU A 235 -15.32 -6.71 6.36
C LEU A 235 -15.63 -6.89 4.86
N TYR A 236 -14.88 -7.74 4.21
CA TYR A 236 -14.97 -7.94 2.76
C TYR A 236 -16.17 -8.80 2.36
N LEU A 237 -16.56 -9.77 3.19
CA LEU A 237 -17.81 -10.53 3.01
C LEU A 237 -19.02 -9.61 3.00
N LEU A 238 -18.99 -8.53 3.79
CA LEU A 238 -20.08 -7.57 3.88
C LEU A 238 -20.14 -6.63 2.65
N TYR A 239 -18.98 -6.15 2.16
CA TYR A 239 -18.93 -5.12 1.15
C TYR A 239 -18.58 -5.63 -0.25
N ASN A 240 -17.66 -6.60 -0.37
CA ASN A 240 -17.25 -7.17 -1.64
C ASN A 240 -16.64 -8.56 -1.46
N PRO A 241 -17.44 -9.63 -1.48
CA PRO A 241 -16.97 -11.01 -1.27
C PRO A 241 -15.92 -11.48 -2.30
N GLU A 242 -15.86 -10.89 -3.49
CA GLU A 242 -14.84 -11.23 -4.49
C GLU A 242 -13.41 -10.87 -4.04
N LEU A 243 -13.26 -9.91 -3.13
CA LEU A 243 -11.95 -9.60 -2.54
C LEU A 243 -11.44 -10.75 -1.66
N VAL A 244 -12.32 -11.54 -1.07
CA VAL A 244 -11.92 -12.75 -0.32
C VAL A 244 -11.37 -13.82 -1.29
N ASN A 245 -12.00 -14.02 -2.45
CA ASN A 245 -11.42 -14.85 -3.51
C ASN A 245 -10.04 -14.33 -3.96
N ALA A 246 -9.91 -13.02 -4.08
CA ALA A 246 -8.65 -12.39 -4.49
C ALA A 246 -7.53 -12.54 -3.43
N MET A 247 -7.86 -12.60 -2.12
CA MET A 247 -6.90 -12.91 -1.06
C MET A 247 -6.35 -14.33 -1.18
N MET A 248 -7.24 -15.31 -1.41
CA MET A 248 -6.87 -16.72 -1.45
C MET A 248 -6.11 -17.15 -2.70
N ARG A 249 -6.31 -16.41 -3.81
CA ARG A 249 -5.78 -16.83 -5.13
C ARG A 249 -4.28 -17.07 -5.11
N GLY A 250 -3.51 -16.16 -4.50
CA GLY A 250 -2.07 -16.29 -4.40
C GLY A 250 -1.63 -17.56 -3.68
N ILE A 251 -2.28 -17.92 -2.58
CA ILE A 251 -2.00 -19.14 -1.81
C ILE A 251 -2.26 -20.38 -2.67
N TYR A 252 -3.38 -20.44 -3.39
CA TYR A 252 -3.66 -21.56 -4.32
C TYR A 252 -2.67 -21.61 -5.49
N ASP A 253 -2.23 -20.47 -6.00
CA ASP A 253 -1.26 -20.45 -7.11
C ASP A 253 0.11 -20.93 -6.62
N PHE A 254 0.56 -20.49 -5.45
CA PHE A 254 1.83 -20.90 -4.88
C PHE A 254 1.82 -22.39 -4.47
N ALA A 255 0.75 -22.86 -3.87
CA ALA A 255 0.60 -24.28 -3.50
C ALA A 255 0.71 -25.26 -4.69
N LYS A 256 0.54 -24.79 -5.93
CA LYS A 256 0.68 -25.59 -7.15
C LYS A 256 2.07 -25.52 -7.80
N MET A 257 2.95 -24.70 -7.27
CA MET A 257 4.30 -24.56 -7.82
C MET A 257 5.17 -25.73 -7.40
N PRO A 258 6.11 -26.19 -8.26
CA PRO A 258 6.95 -27.34 -7.97
C PRO A 258 7.72 -27.23 -6.66
N VAL A 259 8.12 -26.02 -6.27
CA VAL A 259 8.88 -25.79 -5.03
C VAL A 259 8.08 -26.14 -3.76
N TRP A 260 6.72 -26.04 -3.84
CA TRP A 260 5.83 -26.40 -2.75
C TRP A 260 5.41 -27.87 -2.90
N ASN A 261 6.17 -28.76 -2.32
CA ASN A 261 5.99 -30.20 -2.44
C ASN A 261 5.13 -30.81 -1.29
N TYR A 262 4.32 -29.99 -0.64
CA TYR A 262 3.41 -30.41 0.40
C TYR A 262 1.96 -30.42 -0.11
N ASP A 263 1.12 -31.20 0.59
CA ASP A 263 -0.33 -31.34 0.32
C ASP A 263 -1.22 -30.42 1.21
N PHE A 264 -0.63 -29.37 1.78
CA PHE A 264 -1.33 -28.38 2.59
C PHE A 264 -1.03 -26.95 2.10
N ALA A 265 -1.83 -26.00 2.60
CA ALA A 265 -1.71 -24.59 2.21
C ALA A 265 -0.44 -23.94 2.77
N PRO A 266 0.32 -23.17 1.96
CA PRO A 266 1.42 -22.35 2.45
C PRO A 266 0.89 -21.19 3.31
N HIS A 267 1.72 -20.74 4.26
CA HIS A 267 1.39 -19.64 5.17
C HIS A 267 1.33 -18.29 4.42
N ASP A 268 2.28 -18.00 3.55
CA ASP A 268 2.44 -16.74 2.84
C ASP A 268 3.05 -16.91 1.45
N LEU A 269 3.20 -15.81 0.71
CA LEU A 269 3.74 -15.77 -0.65
C LEU A 269 5.17 -15.24 -0.73
N GLY A 270 5.72 -14.79 0.38
CA GLY A 270 7.03 -14.13 0.46
C GLY A 270 6.99 -12.90 1.34
N THR A 271 7.95 -12.00 1.18
CA THR A 271 8.03 -10.75 1.94
C THR A 271 7.68 -9.56 1.04
N TYR A 272 6.76 -8.70 1.52
CA TYR A 272 6.33 -7.52 0.76
C TYR A 272 7.52 -6.72 0.24
N PRO A 273 7.53 -6.29 -1.02
CA PRO A 273 6.46 -6.44 -2.04
C PRO A 273 6.65 -7.65 -2.98
N TRP A 274 7.40 -8.66 -2.57
CA TRP A 274 7.81 -9.79 -3.38
C TRP A 274 7.01 -11.05 -3.06
N CYS A 275 6.05 -11.41 -3.92
CA CYS A 275 5.50 -12.76 -3.96
C CYS A 275 6.45 -13.64 -4.77
N ALA A 276 7.53 -14.09 -4.12
CA ALA A 276 8.60 -14.86 -4.76
C ALA A 276 8.82 -16.23 -4.12
N GLY A 277 7.93 -16.63 -3.24
CA GLY A 277 7.98 -17.84 -2.41
C GLY A 277 8.21 -17.51 -0.95
N GLN A 278 7.65 -18.32 -0.07
CA GLN A 278 7.73 -18.18 1.38
C GLN A 278 9.19 -18.13 1.85
N VAL A 279 9.53 -17.18 2.71
CA VAL A 279 10.91 -16.96 3.16
C VAL A 279 11.16 -17.62 4.51
N TYR A 280 10.29 -17.39 5.50
CA TYR A 280 10.52 -17.87 6.86
C TYR A 280 10.36 -19.37 7.06
N GLY A 281 9.64 -20.04 6.18
CA GLY A 281 9.48 -21.49 6.18
C GLY A 281 10.63 -22.28 5.52
N THR A 282 11.72 -21.62 5.12
CA THR A 282 12.83 -22.29 4.45
C THR A 282 13.67 -23.11 5.43
N ALA A 283 14.11 -24.30 4.99
CA ALA A 283 15.02 -25.14 5.76
C ALA A 283 16.41 -24.49 5.88
N TYR A 284 16.95 -24.48 7.11
CA TYR A 284 18.35 -24.12 7.29
C TYR A 284 19.26 -25.27 6.84
N ARG A 285 20.10 -24.99 5.85
CA ARG A 285 21.18 -25.90 5.41
C ARG A 285 22.47 -25.11 5.23
N GLU A 286 23.57 -25.58 5.78
CA GLU A 286 24.87 -24.89 5.71
C GLU A 286 25.38 -24.68 4.28
N ASP A 287 24.93 -25.52 3.34
CA ASP A 287 25.28 -25.47 1.92
C ASP A 287 24.26 -24.74 1.02
N LYS A 288 23.20 -24.27 1.58
CA LYS A 288 22.12 -23.56 0.85
C LYS A 288 21.90 -22.18 1.43
N TYR A 289 21.72 -21.20 0.56
CA TYR A 289 21.38 -19.81 0.90
C TYR A 289 19.92 -19.68 1.40
N CYS A 290 19.50 -20.55 2.29
CA CYS A 290 18.16 -20.52 2.87
C CYS A 290 18.29 -19.92 4.27
N CYS A 291 17.68 -18.77 4.48
CA CYS A 291 17.59 -18.15 5.79
C CYS A 291 16.27 -18.61 6.44
N GLY A 292 16.33 -19.64 7.26
CA GLY A 292 15.24 -19.92 8.19
C GLY A 292 15.09 -18.80 9.21
N MET A 293 13.93 -18.64 9.78
CA MET A 293 13.56 -17.60 10.77
C MET A 293 14.53 -17.54 11.97
N PHE A 294 15.31 -18.60 12.21
CA PHE A 294 16.22 -18.74 13.35
C PHE A 294 17.70 -18.65 12.99
N SER A 295 18.05 -18.43 11.73
CA SER A 295 19.44 -18.36 11.33
C SER A 295 19.97 -16.93 11.35
N THR A 296 20.70 -16.60 12.41
CA THR A 296 21.84 -15.67 12.43
C THR A 296 21.62 -14.18 12.16
N GLY A 297 20.43 -13.60 12.34
CA GLY A 297 20.26 -12.13 12.31
C GLY A 297 20.53 -11.46 10.95
N VAL A 298 20.63 -12.23 9.89
CA VAL A 298 20.63 -11.70 8.53
C VAL A 298 19.18 -11.65 8.08
N SER A 299 18.66 -10.45 7.87
CA SER A 299 17.35 -10.24 7.27
C SER A 299 17.21 -11.11 6.01
N PRO A 300 16.19 -11.94 5.89
CA PRO A 300 15.98 -12.75 4.69
C PRO A 300 15.83 -11.79 3.51
N ARG A 301 16.76 -11.83 2.60
CA ARG A 301 16.69 -11.03 1.38
C ARG A 301 15.65 -11.63 0.46
N THR A 302 14.58 -10.94 0.28
CA THR A 302 13.35 -11.34 -0.40
C THR A 302 13.48 -11.49 -1.91
N ASN A 303 14.55 -11.03 -2.52
CA ASN A 303 14.83 -11.20 -3.94
C ASN A 303 15.30 -12.61 -4.33
N GLN A 304 15.19 -13.58 -3.41
CA GLN A 304 15.38 -14.98 -3.75
C GLN A 304 14.14 -15.49 -4.46
N MET A 305 14.26 -15.77 -5.74
CA MET A 305 13.19 -16.33 -6.58
C MET A 305 12.95 -17.81 -6.21
N LEU A 306 12.39 -18.05 -5.01
CA LEU A 306 12.17 -19.41 -4.50
C LEU A 306 11.14 -20.16 -5.34
N TYR A 307 10.15 -19.47 -5.85
CA TYR A 307 9.06 -20.04 -6.65
C TYR A 307 9.51 -20.79 -7.91
N ILE A 308 10.70 -20.48 -8.45
CA ILE A 308 11.25 -21.18 -9.63
C ILE A 308 12.03 -22.46 -9.29
N ARG A 309 12.20 -22.74 -8.00
CA ARG A 309 12.95 -23.93 -7.59
C ARG A 309 12.14 -25.20 -7.88
N PRO A 310 12.80 -26.28 -8.33
CA PRO A 310 12.13 -27.56 -8.51
C PRO A 310 11.81 -28.23 -7.16
N ALA A 311 10.92 -29.21 -7.17
CA ALA A 311 10.52 -29.96 -5.97
C ALA A 311 11.71 -30.61 -5.25
N GLU A 312 12.68 -31.12 -6.01
CA GLU A 312 13.89 -31.78 -5.49
C GLU A 312 14.83 -30.83 -4.74
N SER A 313 14.60 -29.51 -4.84
CA SER A 313 15.40 -28.53 -4.10
C SER A 313 15.12 -28.61 -2.59
N ASP A 314 13.98 -29.15 -2.18
CA ASP A 314 13.59 -29.39 -0.79
C ASP A 314 13.90 -28.16 0.09
N VAL A 315 13.38 -26.99 -0.36
CA VAL A 315 13.71 -25.68 0.21
C VAL A 315 13.03 -25.48 1.55
N TYR A 316 11.84 -26.04 1.74
CA TYR A 316 10.99 -25.79 2.89
C TYR A 316 11.13 -26.85 3.97
N ASP A 317 10.97 -26.43 5.24
CA ASP A 317 10.95 -27.30 6.40
C ASP A 317 9.51 -27.41 6.93
N VAL A 318 8.99 -28.61 7.00
CA VAL A 318 7.64 -28.88 7.52
C VAL A 318 7.44 -28.42 8.97
N ASN A 319 8.51 -28.43 9.76
CA ASN A 319 8.46 -27.98 11.16
C ASN A 319 8.30 -26.46 11.29
N CYS A 320 8.52 -25.72 10.21
CA CYS A 320 8.32 -24.25 10.14
C CYS A 320 7.00 -23.90 9.46
N GLN A 321 6.06 -24.86 9.31
CA GLN A 321 4.79 -24.67 8.65
C GLN A 321 3.63 -24.87 9.62
N MET A 322 2.45 -24.33 9.26
CA MET A 322 1.22 -24.40 10.04
C MET A 322 0.08 -25.12 9.26
N PRO A 323 0.23 -26.41 8.93
CA PRO A 323 -0.63 -27.11 7.96
C PRO A 323 -2.10 -27.14 8.36
N VAL A 324 -2.41 -27.30 9.64
CA VAL A 324 -3.79 -27.40 10.12
C VAL A 324 -4.46 -26.04 10.11
N GLU A 325 -3.78 -25.02 10.60
CA GLU A 325 -4.28 -23.65 10.67
C GLU A 325 -4.54 -23.09 9.28
N GLU A 326 -3.56 -23.16 8.38
CA GLU A 326 -3.66 -22.55 7.06
C GLU A 326 -4.68 -23.25 6.15
N CYS A 327 -4.77 -24.57 6.23
CA CYS A 327 -5.85 -25.29 5.55
C CYS A 327 -7.22 -24.92 6.11
N GLY A 328 -7.34 -24.78 7.43
CA GLY A 328 -8.56 -24.34 8.09
C GLY A 328 -8.98 -22.94 7.65
N ASN A 329 -8.04 -21.99 7.68
CA ASN A 329 -8.25 -20.63 7.22
C ASN A 329 -8.76 -20.59 5.77
N MET A 330 -8.08 -21.27 4.85
CA MET A 330 -8.44 -21.31 3.44
C MET A 330 -9.83 -21.93 3.20
N LEU A 331 -10.18 -23.00 3.91
CA LEU A 331 -11.48 -23.66 3.78
C LEU A 331 -12.62 -22.77 4.29
N VAL A 332 -12.43 -22.12 5.44
CA VAL A 332 -13.43 -21.22 6.02
C VAL A 332 -13.61 -19.99 5.13
N MET A 333 -12.51 -19.36 4.67
CA MET A 333 -12.56 -18.22 3.77
C MET A 333 -13.31 -18.54 2.48
N GLN A 334 -13.00 -19.69 1.86
CA GLN A 334 -13.66 -20.11 0.61
C GLN A 334 -15.16 -20.38 0.82
N ALA A 335 -15.53 -21.08 1.87
CA ALA A 335 -16.93 -21.37 2.19
C ALA A 335 -17.70 -20.06 2.48
N ALA A 336 -17.12 -19.16 3.26
CA ALA A 336 -17.73 -17.88 3.60
C ALA A 336 -17.90 -16.98 2.37
N ALA A 337 -16.89 -16.90 1.50
CA ALA A 337 -16.96 -16.13 0.26
C ALA A 337 -18.13 -16.61 -0.63
N ILE A 338 -18.25 -17.93 -0.82
CA ILE A 338 -19.34 -18.51 -1.60
C ILE A 338 -20.71 -18.23 -0.96
N ALA A 339 -20.80 -18.36 0.38
CA ALA A 339 -22.04 -18.09 1.11
C ALA A 339 -22.46 -16.62 1.02
N ALA A 340 -21.48 -15.69 0.94
CA ALA A 340 -21.70 -14.26 0.76
C ALA A 340 -21.97 -13.86 -0.71
N GLY A 341 -21.92 -14.79 -1.67
CA GLY A 341 -22.25 -14.54 -3.07
C GLY A 341 -21.07 -14.37 -4.03
N ALA A 342 -19.84 -14.62 -3.59
CA ALA A 342 -18.67 -14.62 -4.46
C ALA A 342 -18.75 -15.69 -5.55
N ASP A 343 -18.04 -15.49 -6.65
CA ASP A 343 -17.94 -16.46 -7.74
C ASP A 343 -17.35 -17.80 -7.27
N ARG A 344 -17.96 -18.89 -7.74
CA ARG A 344 -17.56 -20.25 -7.38
C ARG A 344 -16.41 -20.81 -8.21
N GLY A 345 -15.92 -20.04 -9.20
CA GLY A 345 -14.89 -20.48 -10.13
C GLY A 345 -13.59 -20.85 -9.43
N LEU A 346 -13.18 -20.05 -8.43
CA LEU A 346 -11.98 -20.33 -7.65
C LEU A 346 -12.09 -21.65 -6.88
N ALA A 347 -13.24 -21.90 -6.24
CA ALA A 347 -13.50 -23.15 -5.54
C ALA A 347 -13.48 -24.36 -6.49
N ARG A 348 -14.18 -24.27 -7.63
CA ARG A 348 -14.22 -25.36 -8.63
C ARG A 348 -12.84 -25.68 -9.22
N LYS A 349 -11.95 -24.68 -9.33
CA LYS A 349 -10.58 -24.87 -9.82
C LYS A 349 -9.69 -25.61 -8.79
N ASN A 350 -9.99 -25.47 -7.49
CA ASN A 350 -9.11 -25.93 -6.41
C ASN A 350 -9.69 -27.13 -5.62
N PHE A 351 -11.00 -27.34 -5.67
CA PHE A 351 -11.70 -28.48 -5.04
C PHE A 351 -12.54 -29.17 -6.12
N PRO A 352 -11.95 -30.09 -6.88
CA PRO A 352 -12.63 -30.82 -7.96
C PRO A 352 -13.75 -31.75 -7.45
#